data_4fa2513c0b936ea1bbcf8750ff531b74
#
_entry.id   4fa2513c0b936ea1bbcf8750ff531b74
#
_cell.length_a   1.000
_cell.length_b   1.000
_cell.length_c   1.000
_cell.angle_alpha   90.00
_cell.angle_beta   90.00
_cell.angle_gamma   90.00
#
_symmetry.space_group_name_H-M   'P 1'
#
loop_
_entity.id
_entity.type
_entity.pdbx_description
1 polymer ?
#
loop_
_entity_poly.entity_id
_entity_poly.type
_entity_poly.pdbx_seq_one_letter_code
_entity_poly.pdbx_strand_id
1 'polypeptide(L)'
;DLVAAAQCLRSGGLVAFPTETVYGLGGNGLDPLAAKKIYEAKGRPSDNPLILHLYEPEEAEKYAYTCPLYYKLAMAFMPGPLTVILPKKPCVPKEVTGGLETVALRVPSHRVARALLRETGLPIAAPSANTSGRPSPTLVKYVIEDLDGKVDMILDGGPCDIGLESTIVLLEGNSMKLLRPGGITPEMLAPLCDGLYFDPCLDRPMKEGEHPLAPGMKYRHYAPKAQVVMLEGEEGPVLDFLRSVKDQEGVGILCKEDRMSELEGKYTFSLGSDLGEEARLLFSRLRAFDELPEVRTIYAPVPRREGIGLAVYNRLAKAAGFTVKKL
;
A
#
# COMPACT_ATOMS: atom_id res chain seq x y z
N ASP A 1 8.05 -19.09 -12.78
CA ASP A 1 8.92 -20.17 -12.31
C ASP A 1 9.54 -19.79 -10.97
N LEU A 2 9.00 -20.35 -9.87
CA LEU A 2 9.35 -19.98 -8.49
C LEU A 2 10.82 -20.31 -8.15
N VAL A 3 11.34 -21.42 -8.67
CA VAL A 3 12.74 -21.83 -8.40
C VAL A 3 13.71 -20.82 -9.01
N ALA A 4 13.47 -20.39 -10.23
CA ALA A 4 14.28 -19.36 -10.89
C ALA A 4 14.18 -18.01 -10.17
N ALA A 5 12.98 -17.61 -9.72
CA ALA A 5 12.78 -16.40 -8.95
C ALA A 5 13.51 -16.42 -7.59
N ALA A 6 13.44 -17.54 -6.88
CA ALA A 6 14.17 -17.75 -5.63
C ALA A 6 15.69 -17.69 -5.84
N GLN A 7 16.19 -18.30 -6.92
CA GLN A 7 17.61 -18.22 -7.27
C GLN A 7 18.04 -16.78 -7.62
N CYS A 8 17.20 -16.04 -8.37
CA CYS A 8 17.42 -14.66 -8.68
C CYS A 8 17.59 -13.80 -7.38
N LEU A 9 16.67 -13.96 -6.42
CA LEU A 9 16.75 -13.26 -5.13
C LEU A 9 17.99 -13.65 -4.33
N ARG A 10 18.35 -14.94 -4.28
CA ARG A 10 19.57 -15.41 -3.60
C ARG A 10 20.84 -14.84 -4.22
N SER A 11 20.83 -14.56 -5.52
CA SER A 11 21.95 -13.97 -6.26
C SER A 11 21.97 -12.43 -6.22
N GLY A 12 21.10 -11.79 -5.42
CA GLY A 12 21.03 -10.33 -5.28
C GLY A 12 20.28 -9.61 -6.41
N GLY A 13 19.47 -10.35 -7.19
CA GLY A 13 18.57 -9.80 -8.19
C GLY A 13 17.25 -9.33 -7.59
N LEU A 14 16.40 -8.70 -8.42
CA LEU A 14 15.11 -8.15 -8.06
C LEU A 14 13.97 -8.93 -8.72
N VAL A 15 12.96 -9.29 -7.93
CA VAL A 15 11.76 -10.00 -8.40
C VAL A 15 10.51 -9.25 -7.97
N ALA A 16 9.67 -8.85 -8.93
CA ALA A 16 8.34 -8.37 -8.62
C ALA A 16 7.39 -9.58 -8.45
N PHE A 17 6.58 -9.58 -7.40
CA PHE A 17 5.71 -10.70 -7.05
C PHE A 17 4.36 -10.23 -6.49
N PRO A 18 3.27 -11.01 -6.71
CA PRO A 18 1.95 -10.69 -6.18
C PRO A 18 1.86 -10.97 -4.69
N THR A 19 1.10 -10.13 -3.99
CA THR A 19 0.58 -10.40 -2.65
C THR A 19 -0.93 -10.22 -2.62
N GLU A 20 -1.58 -10.56 -1.51
CA GLU A 20 -3.01 -10.33 -1.33
C GLU A 20 -3.37 -8.82 -1.27
N THR A 21 -2.39 -7.96 -0.99
CA THR A 21 -2.55 -6.50 -0.89
C THR A 21 -2.27 -5.80 -2.21
N VAL A 22 -1.02 -5.71 -2.60
CA VAL A 22 -0.51 -5.13 -3.86
C VAL A 22 0.71 -5.94 -4.32
N TYR A 23 1.13 -5.78 -5.57
CA TYR A 23 2.40 -6.36 -6.02
C TYR A 23 3.58 -5.71 -5.29
N GLY A 24 4.52 -6.54 -4.84
CA GLY A 24 5.76 -6.13 -4.19
C GLY A 24 6.97 -6.24 -5.11
N LEU A 25 7.94 -5.34 -4.98
CA LEU A 25 9.25 -5.45 -5.61
C LEU A 25 10.25 -5.98 -4.58
N GLY A 26 10.64 -7.23 -4.72
CA GLY A 26 11.46 -7.96 -3.75
C GLY A 26 12.94 -7.98 -4.06
N GLY A 27 13.72 -7.91 -3.01
CA GLY A 27 15.14 -8.21 -2.99
C GLY A 27 15.52 -8.93 -1.69
N ASN A 28 16.72 -9.52 -1.63
CA ASN A 28 17.22 -10.15 -0.41
C ASN A 28 17.26 -9.13 0.74
N GLY A 29 16.45 -9.35 1.79
CA GLY A 29 16.33 -8.44 2.92
C GLY A 29 17.54 -8.35 3.83
N LEU A 30 18.54 -9.18 3.63
CA LEU A 30 19.82 -9.16 4.37
C LEU A 30 20.98 -8.59 3.54
N ASP A 31 20.72 -8.22 2.28
CA ASP A 31 21.70 -7.66 1.38
C ASP A 31 21.48 -6.13 1.21
N PRO A 32 22.38 -5.28 1.73
CA PRO A 32 22.27 -3.84 1.56
C PRO A 32 22.34 -3.40 0.08
N LEU A 33 22.98 -4.17 -0.80
CA LEU A 33 23.04 -3.87 -2.23
C LEU A 33 21.69 -4.14 -2.91
N ALA A 34 21.01 -5.22 -2.53
CA ALA A 34 19.67 -5.50 -3.03
C ALA A 34 18.69 -4.38 -2.62
N ALA A 35 18.77 -3.88 -1.37
CA ALA A 35 17.98 -2.74 -0.93
C ALA A 35 18.23 -1.49 -1.79
N LYS A 36 19.48 -1.15 -2.09
CA LYS A 36 19.84 -0.02 -2.98
C LYS A 36 19.25 -0.18 -4.37
N LYS A 37 19.34 -1.37 -4.97
CA LYS A 37 18.75 -1.66 -6.28
C LYS A 37 17.21 -1.44 -6.28
N ILE A 38 16.51 -1.82 -5.19
CA ILE A 38 15.08 -1.56 -5.05
C ILE A 38 14.80 -0.04 -5.11
N TYR A 39 15.53 0.78 -4.36
CA TYR A 39 15.37 2.23 -4.37
C TYR A 39 15.63 2.81 -5.77
N GLU A 40 16.69 2.37 -6.44
CA GLU A 40 17.06 2.81 -7.78
C GLU A 40 16.00 2.43 -8.82
N ALA A 41 15.56 1.17 -8.86
CA ALA A 41 14.55 0.69 -9.81
C ALA A 41 13.23 1.48 -9.72
N LYS A 42 12.87 1.92 -8.52
CA LYS A 42 11.64 2.68 -8.25
C LYS A 42 11.81 4.21 -8.38
N GLY A 43 13.03 4.73 -8.36
CA GLY A 43 13.26 6.16 -8.10
C GLY A 43 12.78 6.56 -6.69
N ARG A 44 12.92 5.67 -5.70
CA ARG A 44 12.43 5.84 -4.33
C ARG A 44 13.50 6.47 -3.45
N PRO A 45 13.16 7.46 -2.61
CA PRO A 45 14.09 7.97 -1.60
C PRO A 45 14.50 6.89 -0.59
N SER A 46 15.81 6.83 -0.26
CA SER A 46 16.38 5.77 0.58
C SER A 46 16.07 5.92 2.09
N ASP A 47 15.52 7.07 2.51
CA ASP A 47 15.03 7.31 3.88
C ASP A 47 13.63 6.75 4.12
N ASN A 48 13.00 6.16 3.10
CA ASN A 48 11.67 5.59 3.17
C ASN A 48 11.78 4.06 3.34
N PRO A 49 11.60 3.49 4.56
CA PRO A 49 11.95 2.12 4.87
C PRO A 49 11.21 1.08 4.03
N LEU A 50 11.76 -0.12 3.96
CA LEU A 50 11.18 -1.29 3.32
C LEU A 50 10.52 -2.19 4.38
N ILE A 51 9.66 -3.11 3.93
CA ILE A 51 9.03 -4.13 4.79
C ILE A 51 9.72 -5.47 4.52
N LEU A 52 10.21 -6.13 5.56
CA LEU A 52 10.67 -7.51 5.48
C LEU A 52 9.50 -8.48 5.48
N HIS A 53 9.38 -9.24 4.41
CA HIS A 53 8.40 -10.31 4.27
C HIS A 53 9.02 -11.64 4.72
N LEU A 54 8.32 -12.35 5.58
CA LEU A 54 8.74 -13.59 6.21
C LEU A 54 7.78 -14.72 5.80
N TYR A 55 8.28 -15.97 5.84
CA TYR A 55 7.44 -17.13 5.57
C TYR A 55 6.56 -17.48 6.78
N GLU A 56 7.12 -17.48 7.99
CA GLU A 56 6.40 -17.75 9.24
C GLU A 56 6.59 -16.61 10.27
N PRO A 57 5.58 -16.38 11.14
CA PRO A 57 5.67 -15.34 12.17
C PRO A 57 6.85 -15.49 13.14
N GLU A 58 7.22 -16.73 13.47
CA GLU A 58 8.30 -17.07 14.39
C GLU A 58 9.68 -16.65 13.86
N GLU A 59 9.82 -16.51 12.55
CA GLU A 59 11.06 -16.02 11.94
C GLU A 59 11.39 -14.57 12.34
N ALA A 60 10.40 -13.83 12.84
CA ALA A 60 10.61 -12.46 13.33
C ALA A 60 11.71 -12.40 14.40
N GLU A 61 11.86 -13.41 15.23
CA GLU A 61 12.90 -13.46 16.27
C GLU A 61 14.32 -13.43 15.72
N LYS A 62 14.52 -13.81 14.46
CA LYS A 62 15.83 -13.73 13.79
C LYS A 62 16.21 -12.27 13.50
N TYR A 63 15.23 -11.39 13.29
CA TYR A 63 15.41 -10.03 12.72
C TYR A 63 15.02 -8.91 13.65
N ALA A 64 14.19 -9.18 14.67
CA ALA A 64 13.67 -8.18 15.60
C ALA A 64 13.58 -8.71 17.03
N TYR A 65 13.47 -7.78 17.96
CA TYR A 65 13.15 -8.09 19.37
C TYR A 65 11.62 -8.16 19.50
N THR A 66 11.10 -9.38 19.57
CA THR A 66 9.67 -9.66 19.67
C THR A 66 9.12 -9.44 21.09
N CYS A 67 7.80 -9.38 21.23
CA CYS A 67 7.11 -9.23 22.50
C CYS A 67 5.78 -10.01 22.49
N PRO A 68 5.12 -10.23 23.65
CA PRO A 68 3.86 -10.97 23.70
C PRO A 68 2.76 -10.39 22.79
N LEU A 69 2.68 -9.06 22.66
CA LEU A 69 1.70 -8.41 21.80
C LEU A 69 1.92 -8.76 20.33
N TYR A 70 3.19 -8.87 19.89
CA TYR A 70 3.49 -9.34 18.53
C TYR A 70 2.87 -10.70 18.24
N TYR A 71 3.05 -11.68 19.12
CA TYR A 71 2.50 -13.04 18.93
C TYR A 71 0.98 -13.07 18.98
N LYS A 72 0.35 -12.22 19.80
CA LYS A 72 -1.10 -12.03 19.82
C LYS A 72 -1.63 -11.58 18.47
N LEU A 73 -0.96 -10.59 17.87
CA LEU A 73 -1.29 -10.07 16.54
C LEU A 73 -1.00 -11.09 15.44
N ALA A 74 0.13 -11.78 15.52
CA ALA A 74 0.52 -12.81 14.56
C ALA A 74 -0.50 -13.95 14.53
N MET A 75 -0.92 -14.44 15.70
CA MET A 75 -1.92 -15.49 15.82
C MET A 75 -3.27 -15.07 15.23
N ALA A 76 -3.65 -13.81 15.36
CA ALA A 76 -4.92 -13.30 14.87
C ALA A 76 -4.92 -12.99 13.37
N PHE A 77 -3.79 -12.50 12.80
CA PHE A 77 -3.78 -11.85 11.50
C PHE A 77 -2.65 -12.27 10.56
N MET A 78 -1.78 -13.22 10.94
CA MET A 78 -0.72 -13.72 10.07
C MET A 78 -0.91 -15.22 9.77
N PRO A 79 -0.75 -15.65 8.54
CA PRO A 79 -0.45 -14.86 7.33
C PRO A 79 -1.57 -13.89 6.95
N GLY A 80 -1.22 -12.66 6.57
CA GLY A 80 -2.25 -11.69 6.20
C GLY A 80 -1.73 -10.26 6.01
N PRO A 81 -2.66 -9.30 5.84
CA PRO A 81 -2.36 -7.92 5.47
C PRO A 81 -1.99 -7.04 6.69
N LEU A 82 -1.22 -7.58 7.64
CA LEU A 82 -0.70 -6.87 8.80
C LEU A 82 0.82 -6.77 8.73
N THR A 83 1.34 -5.58 8.95
CA THR A 83 2.76 -5.27 9.16
C THR A 83 2.96 -4.74 10.57
N VAL A 84 3.90 -5.32 11.29
CA VAL A 84 4.24 -4.92 12.66
C VAL A 84 5.66 -4.37 12.68
N ILE A 85 5.83 -3.19 13.30
CA ILE A 85 7.13 -2.55 13.49
C ILE A 85 7.65 -2.86 14.89
N LEU A 86 8.88 -3.38 14.94
CA LEU A 86 9.58 -3.79 16.15
C LEU A 86 11.03 -3.26 16.14
N PRO A 87 11.70 -3.16 17.31
CA PRO A 87 13.14 -2.88 17.37
C PRO A 87 13.92 -3.94 16.57
N LYS A 88 14.79 -3.50 15.66
CA LYS A 88 15.56 -4.40 14.80
C LYS A 88 16.74 -5.03 15.51
N LYS A 89 17.15 -6.22 15.05
CA LYS A 89 18.44 -6.82 15.39
C LYS A 89 19.55 -6.32 14.45
N PRO A 90 20.84 -6.40 14.86
CA PRO A 90 21.99 -5.90 14.09
C PRO A 90 22.17 -6.54 12.69
N CYS A 91 21.61 -7.75 12.48
CA CYS A 91 21.68 -8.45 11.20
C CYS A 91 20.84 -7.78 10.10
N VAL A 92 19.88 -6.90 10.44
CA VAL A 92 19.06 -6.17 9.47
C VAL A 92 19.81 -4.93 9.00
N PRO A 93 20.12 -4.80 7.70
CA PRO A 93 20.84 -3.66 7.15
C PRO A 93 20.08 -2.35 7.36
N LYS A 94 20.81 -1.27 7.62
CA LYS A 94 20.24 0.07 7.75
C LYS A 94 19.59 0.58 6.44
N GLU A 95 20.08 0.10 5.31
CA GLU A 95 19.50 0.39 3.99
C GLU A 95 18.08 -0.13 3.87
N VAL A 96 17.76 -1.28 4.48
CA VAL A 96 16.40 -1.84 4.51
C VAL A 96 15.47 -1.02 5.40
N THR A 97 15.98 -0.50 6.51
CA THR A 97 15.19 0.24 7.50
C THR A 97 15.18 1.76 7.28
N GLY A 98 15.78 2.24 6.18
CA GLY A 98 15.90 3.70 5.95
C GLY A 98 16.68 4.42 7.04
N GLY A 99 17.62 3.72 7.70
CA GLY A 99 18.43 4.24 8.81
C GLY A 99 17.76 4.15 10.18
N LEU A 100 16.54 3.61 10.29
CA LEU A 100 15.83 3.47 11.57
C LEU A 100 16.36 2.28 12.40
N GLU A 101 16.20 2.38 13.72
CA GLU A 101 16.47 1.29 14.68
C GLU A 101 15.31 0.29 14.81
N THR A 102 14.30 0.43 13.96
CA THR A 102 13.15 -0.45 13.89
C THR A 102 13.08 -1.13 12.52
N VAL A 103 12.41 -2.28 12.46
CA VAL A 103 12.11 -3.01 11.23
C VAL A 103 10.63 -3.34 11.15
N ALA A 104 10.07 -3.18 9.96
CA ALA A 104 8.70 -3.56 9.65
C ALA A 104 8.67 -5.01 9.13
N LEU A 105 7.88 -5.86 9.75
CA LEU A 105 7.77 -7.29 9.47
C LEU A 105 6.36 -7.66 9.02
N ARG A 106 6.24 -8.52 8.02
CA ARG A 106 4.97 -9.03 7.50
C ARG A 106 5.08 -10.47 7.06
N VAL A 107 4.00 -11.24 7.26
CA VAL A 107 3.83 -12.60 6.70
C VAL A 107 2.64 -12.53 5.73
N PRO A 108 2.86 -12.47 4.40
CA PRO A 108 1.78 -12.35 3.41
C PRO A 108 1.00 -13.66 3.29
N SER A 109 -0.29 -13.57 2.92
CA SER A 109 -1.15 -14.75 2.75
C SER A 109 -1.22 -15.27 1.31
N HIS A 110 -0.80 -14.49 0.31
CA HIS A 110 -0.88 -14.87 -1.10
C HIS A 110 -0.02 -16.09 -1.42
N ARG A 111 -0.60 -17.09 -2.10
CA ARG A 111 0.04 -18.39 -2.39
C ARG A 111 1.40 -18.28 -3.08
N VAL A 112 1.54 -17.35 -4.06
CA VAL A 112 2.80 -17.16 -4.80
C VAL A 112 3.86 -16.52 -3.89
N ALA A 113 3.50 -15.51 -3.11
CA ALA A 113 4.41 -14.87 -2.15
C ALA A 113 4.91 -15.88 -1.12
N ARG A 114 4.02 -16.69 -0.54
CA ARG A 114 4.38 -17.73 0.43
C ARG A 114 5.29 -18.80 -0.17
N ALA A 115 4.97 -19.26 -1.38
CA ALA A 115 5.81 -20.24 -2.07
C ALA A 115 7.21 -19.68 -2.39
N LEU A 116 7.29 -18.41 -2.82
CA LEU A 116 8.56 -17.74 -3.08
C LEU A 116 9.40 -17.57 -1.80
N LEU A 117 8.79 -17.13 -0.69
CA LEU A 117 9.45 -16.99 0.61
C LEU A 117 9.99 -18.33 1.10
N ARG A 118 9.19 -19.39 1.02
CA ARG A 118 9.61 -20.75 1.39
C ARG A 118 10.77 -21.23 0.53
N GLU A 119 10.66 -21.10 -0.80
CA GLU A 119 11.69 -21.55 -1.74
C GLU A 119 12.99 -20.76 -1.61
N THR A 120 12.89 -19.46 -1.34
CA THR A 120 14.06 -18.59 -1.17
C THR A 120 14.81 -18.88 0.12
N GLY A 121 14.09 -19.18 1.21
CA GLY A 121 14.66 -19.36 2.55
C GLY A 121 15.26 -18.09 3.15
N LEU A 122 14.96 -16.91 2.58
CA LEU A 122 15.44 -15.60 2.98
C LEU A 122 14.28 -14.66 3.29
N PRO A 123 14.46 -13.69 4.18
CA PRO A 123 13.50 -12.60 4.29
C PRO A 123 13.59 -11.73 3.02
N ILE A 124 12.43 -11.36 2.47
CA ILE A 124 12.36 -10.54 1.25
C ILE A 124 11.99 -9.11 1.66
N ALA A 125 12.91 -8.17 1.43
CA ALA A 125 12.61 -6.73 1.56
C ALA A 125 11.79 -6.30 0.34
N ALA A 126 10.58 -5.79 0.56
CA ALA A 126 9.74 -5.37 -0.56
C ALA A 126 8.85 -4.17 -0.22
N PRO A 127 8.95 -3.06 -0.98
CA PRO A 127 7.90 -2.06 -1.15
C PRO A 127 6.94 -2.49 -2.26
N SER A 128 5.90 -1.69 -2.55
CA SER A 128 5.05 -1.90 -3.72
C SER A 128 5.83 -1.82 -5.05
N ALA A 129 5.41 -2.59 -6.06
CA ALA A 129 6.13 -2.76 -7.34
C ALA A 129 5.78 -1.69 -8.39
N ASN A 130 5.85 -0.40 -8.02
CA ASN A 130 5.59 0.75 -8.89
C ASN A 130 6.74 1.75 -8.90
N THR A 131 6.82 2.57 -9.94
CA THR A 131 7.60 3.82 -9.89
C THR A 131 7.09 4.70 -8.75
N SER A 132 8.00 5.25 -7.94
CA SER A 132 7.67 6.01 -6.73
C SER A 132 6.68 7.16 -7.04
N GLY A 133 5.68 7.32 -6.18
CA GLY A 133 4.64 8.35 -6.31
C GLY A 133 3.37 7.89 -7.07
N ARG A 134 3.45 6.93 -7.97
CA ARG A 134 2.30 6.39 -8.72
C ARG A 134 1.42 5.48 -7.85
N PRO A 135 0.15 5.24 -8.22
CA PRO A 135 -0.70 4.26 -7.53
C PRO A 135 -0.06 2.87 -7.51
N SER A 136 -0.15 2.17 -6.39
CA SER A 136 0.42 0.84 -6.24
C SER A 136 -0.24 -0.17 -7.18
N PRO A 137 0.52 -1.09 -7.81
CA PRO A 137 -0.04 -2.00 -8.79
C PRO A 137 -0.77 -3.16 -8.12
N THR A 138 -2.01 -3.39 -8.55
CA THR A 138 -2.85 -4.54 -8.16
C THR A 138 -3.04 -5.53 -9.31
N LEU A 139 -2.49 -5.21 -10.48
CA LEU A 139 -2.48 -6.02 -11.69
C LEU A 139 -1.07 -6.04 -12.26
N VAL A 140 -0.65 -7.18 -12.82
CA VAL A 140 0.69 -7.34 -13.39
C VAL A 140 0.99 -6.36 -14.52
N LYS A 141 -0.02 -5.96 -15.32
CA LYS A 141 0.17 -4.98 -16.40
C LYS A 141 0.80 -3.67 -15.92
N TYR A 142 0.42 -3.19 -14.73
CA TYR A 142 0.96 -1.96 -14.16
C TYR A 142 2.37 -2.14 -13.56
N VAL A 143 2.71 -3.37 -13.14
CA VAL A 143 4.08 -3.71 -12.77
C VAL A 143 4.99 -3.67 -14.00
N ILE A 144 4.57 -4.27 -15.10
CA ILE A 144 5.30 -4.25 -16.37
C ILE A 144 5.47 -2.81 -16.85
N GLU A 145 4.39 -2.01 -16.88
CA GLU A 145 4.44 -0.60 -17.28
C GLU A 145 5.49 0.21 -16.52
N ASP A 146 5.63 -0.03 -15.21
CA ASP A 146 6.53 0.76 -14.35
C ASP A 146 7.96 0.21 -14.29
N LEU A 147 8.14 -1.12 -14.36
CA LEU A 147 9.38 -1.79 -13.97
C LEU A 147 10.00 -2.68 -15.06
N ASP A 148 9.40 -2.81 -16.24
CA ASP A 148 10.02 -3.55 -17.35
C ASP A 148 11.39 -2.96 -17.70
N GLY A 149 12.38 -3.83 -17.88
CA GLY A 149 13.77 -3.45 -18.09
C GLY A 149 14.53 -2.91 -16.86
N LYS A 150 13.88 -2.81 -15.69
CA LYS A 150 14.49 -2.32 -14.43
C LYS A 150 14.65 -3.42 -13.38
N VAL A 151 14.00 -4.55 -13.56
CA VAL A 151 14.00 -5.69 -12.64
C VAL A 151 14.30 -6.98 -13.38
N ASP A 152 14.78 -7.99 -12.69
CA ASP A 152 15.24 -9.24 -13.32
C ASP A 152 14.08 -10.17 -13.65
N MET A 153 13.00 -10.14 -12.87
CA MET A 153 11.84 -11.02 -13.07
C MET A 153 10.55 -10.41 -12.54
N ILE A 154 9.45 -10.70 -13.22
CA ILE A 154 8.09 -10.37 -12.78
C ILE A 154 7.28 -11.66 -12.74
N LEU A 155 6.72 -11.99 -11.57
CA LEU A 155 5.81 -13.11 -11.39
C LEU A 155 4.36 -12.63 -11.50
N ASP A 156 3.59 -13.20 -12.43
CA ASP A 156 2.15 -12.96 -12.50
C ASP A 156 1.41 -13.96 -11.60
N GLY A 157 0.60 -13.47 -10.69
CA GLY A 157 -0.29 -14.28 -9.84
C GLY A 157 -1.74 -13.83 -9.91
N GLY A 158 -2.08 -13.03 -10.92
CA GLY A 158 -3.42 -12.44 -11.08
C GLY A 158 -3.64 -11.16 -10.28
N PRO A 159 -4.88 -10.69 -10.18
CA PRO A 159 -5.25 -9.49 -9.44
C PRO A 159 -5.10 -9.70 -7.93
N CYS A 160 -4.76 -8.63 -7.20
CA CYS A 160 -4.71 -8.64 -5.74
C CYS A 160 -6.11 -8.59 -5.14
N ASP A 161 -6.34 -9.38 -4.07
CA ASP A 161 -7.69 -9.54 -3.48
C ASP A 161 -8.14 -8.30 -2.69
N ILE A 162 -7.22 -7.65 -1.94
CA ILE A 162 -7.52 -6.50 -1.07
C ILE A 162 -7.36 -5.18 -1.83
N GLY A 163 -6.32 -5.05 -2.63
CA GLY A 163 -6.08 -3.90 -3.50
C GLY A 163 -5.43 -2.68 -2.84
N LEU A 164 -5.24 -2.70 -1.53
CA LEU A 164 -4.53 -1.66 -0.76
C LEU A 164 -3.40 -2.29 0.04
N GLU A 165 -2.34 -1.53 0.33
CA GLU A 165 -1.22 -2.01 1.14
C GLU A 165 -1.65 -2.41 2.55
N SER A 166 -0.82 -3.24 3.19
CA SER A 166 -1.02 -3.74 4.54
C SER A 166 -1.24 -2.64 5.59
N THR A 167 -2.02 -2.94 6.60
CA THR A 167 -2.07 -2.18 7.85
C THR A 167 -0.69 -2.18 8.50
N ILE A 168 -0.22 -1.02 8.99
CA ILE A 168 1.05 -0.91 9.71
C ILE A 168 0.82 -0.39 11.11
N VAL A 169 1.30 -1.14 12.11
CA VAL A 169 1.30 -0.74 13.51
C VAL A 169 2.72 -0.73 14.09
N LEU A 170 3.02 0.26 14.89
CA LEU A 170 4.21 0.31 15.74
C LEU A 170 3.80 -0.12 17.16
N LEU A 171 4.52 -1.09 17.74
CA LEU A 171 4.25 -1.55 19.09
C LEU A 171 5.01 -0.72 20.13
N GLU A 172 4.29 -0.28 21.15
CA GLU A 172 4.81 0.48 22.30
C GLU A 172 4.32 -0.18 23.60
N GLY A 173 5.09 -1.14 24.12
CA GLY A 173 4.65 -2.00 25.23
C GLY A 173 3.44 -2.85 24.83
N ASN A 174 2.33 -2.72 25.58
CA ASN A 174 1.05 -3.38 25.26
C ASN A 174 0.10 -2.49 24.43
N SER A 175 0.56 -1.34 23.98
CA SER A 175 -0.20 -0.42 23.12
C SER A 175 0.32 -0.44 21.69
N MET A 176 -0.49 0.07 20.76
CA MET A 176 -0.14 0.19 19.34
C MET A 176 -0.37 1.59 18.84
N LYS A 177 0.50 2.03 17.92
CA LYS A 177 0.28 3.21 17.09
C LYS A 177 0.00 2.77 15.66
N LEU A 178 -1.18 3.13 15.13
CA LEU A 178 -1.54 2.91 13.74
C LEU A 178 -0.84 3.96 12.86
N LEU A 179 0.09 3.50 12.01
CA LEU A 179 0.84 4.35 11.09
C LEU A 179 0.26 4.34 9.67
N ARG A 180 -0.44 3.27 9.30
CA ARG A 180 -1.10 3.13 8.00
C ARG A 180 -2.32 2.20 8.13
N PRO A 181 -3.54 2.67 7.84
CA PRO A 181 -4.70 1.80 7.80
C PRO A 181 -4.67 0.90 6.57
N GLY A 182 -5.26 -0.28 6.66
CA GLY A 182 -5.33 -1.30 5.61
C GLY A 182 -6.43 -2.32 5.89
N GLY A 183 -6.26 -3.55 5.37
CA GLY A 183 -7.25 -4.61 5.50
C GLY A 183 -7.50 -5.11 6.93
N ILE A 184 -6.52 -4.96 7.84
CA ILE A 184 -6.77 -5.15 9.27
C ILE A 184 -7.18 -3.79 9.83
N THR A 185 -8.42 -3.70 10.30
CA THR A 185 -9.04 -2.43 10.67
C THR A 185 -8.78 -2.06 12.14
N PRO A 186 -8.95 -0.78 12.53
CA PRO A 186 -8.82 -0.38 13.93
C PRO A 186 -9.73 -1.15 14.88
N GLU A 187 -10.96 -1.46 14.43
CA GLU A 187 -11.95 -2.21 15.20
C GLU A 187 -11.48 -3.66 15.46
N MET A 188 -10.70 -4.25 14.56
CA MET A 188 -10.09 -5.57 14.73
C MET A 188 -8.87 -5.54 15.66
N LEU A 189 -8.11 -4.43 15.65
CA LEU A 189 -6.88 -4.27 16.45
C LEU A 189 -7.17 -3.90 17.91
N ALA A 190 -8.14 -3.01 18.13
CA ALA A 190 -8.41 -2.44 19.46
C ALA A 190 -8.62 -3.48 20.58
N PRO A 191 -9.33 -4.62 20.36
CA PRO A 191 -9.52 -5.62 21.42
C PRO A 191 -8.25 -6.36 21.84
N LEU A 192 -7.16 -6.23 21.08
CA LEU A 192 -5.92 -6.99 21.32
C LEU A 192 -4.85 -6.22 22.11
N CYS A 193 -5.05 -4.94 22.37
CA CYS A 193 -4.09 -4.07 23.06
C CYS A 193 -4.73 -3.22 24.14
N ASP A 194 -3.90 -2.63 25.00
CA ASP A 194 -4.36 -1.74 26.08
C ASP A 194 -4.73 -0.34 25.54
N GLY A 195 -4.16 0.06 24.40
CA GLY A 195 -4.45 1.32 23.74
C GLY A 195 -4.07 1.31 22.26
N LEU A 196 -4.95 1.85 21.41
CA LEU A 196 -4.70 2.06 19.98
C LEU A 196 -4.67 3.56 19.68
N TYR A 197 -3.52 4.05 19.28
CA TYR A 197 -3.31 5.46 18.95
C TYR A 197 -3.17 5.63 17.42
N PHE A 198 -3.59 6.78 16.91
CA PHE A 198 -3.52 7.10 15.49
C PHE A 198 -2.40 8.11 15.24
N ASP A 199 -1.55 7.81 14.25
CA ASP A 199 -0.52 8.78 13.85
C ASP A 199 -1.17 10.00 13.17
N PRO A 200 -0.78 11.23 13.52
CA PRO A 200 -1.34 12.43 12.90
C PRO A 200 -1.18 12.52 11.38
N CYS A 201 -0.17 11.84 10.80
CA CYS A 201 0.06 11.79 9.36
C CYS A 201 -0.98 10.97 8.58
N LEU A 202 -1.94 10.36 9.26
CA LEU A 202 -3.10 9.73 8.62
C LEU A 202 -4.04 10.76 7.98
N ASP A 203 -4.17 11.94 8.63
CA ASP A 203 -5.10 13.00 8.24
C ASP A 203 -4.43 14.27 7.70
N ARG A 204 -3.10 14.35 7.73
CA ARG A 204 -2.34 15.50 7.24
C ARG A 204 -1.03 15.08 6.55
N PRO A 205 -0.45 15.93 5.70
CA PRO A 205 0.93 15.75 5.24
C PRO A 205 1.91 15.76 6.41
N MET A 206 3.03 15.05 6.26
CA MET A 206 4.17 15.18 7.18
C MET A 206 4.74 16.59 7.12
N LYS A 207 5.13 17.12 8.26
CA LYS A 207 5.79 18.42 8.37
C LYS A 207 7.27 18.31 8.03
N GLU A 208 7.88 19.42 7.69
CA GLU A 208 9.33 19.51 7.50
C GLU A 208 10.06 19.10 8.79
N GLY A 209 11.07 18.23 8.67
CA GLY A 209 11.81 17.68 9.81
C GLY A 209 11.21 16.41 10.43
N GLU A 210 9.98 16.01 10.10
CA GLU A 210 9.44 14.70 10.51
C GLU A 210 10.07 13.57 9.67
N HIS A 211 10.44 12.46 10.31
CA HIS A 211 10.98 11.27 9.65
C HIS A 211 9.92 10.18 9.49
N PRO A 212 9.81 9.54 8.31
CA PRO A 212 8.85 8.48 8.08
C PRO A 212 9.23 7.23 8.89
N LEU A 213 8.35 6.76 9.76
CA LEU A 213 8.52 5.52 10.51
C LEU A 213 8.07 4.29 9.69
N ALA A 214 7.33 4.51 8.62
CA ALA A 214 6.77 3.47 7.75
C ALA A 214 6.66 3.95 6.31
N PRO A 215 6.55 3.00 5.34
CA PRO A 215 6.28 3.32 3.94
C PRO A 215 4.97 4.11 3.77
N GLY A 216 4.97 5.09 2.89
CA GLY A 216 3.79 5.85 2.53
C GLY A 216 3.43 7.02 3.44
N MET A 217 4.32 7.43 4.37
CA MET A 217 4.06 8.55 5.27
C MET A 217 4.48 9.92 4.71
N LYS A 218 5.68 10.05 4.13
CA LYS A 218 6.33 11.35 3.87
C LYS A 218 6.05 11.94 2.49
N TYR A 219 6.18 11.16 1.43
CA TYR A 219 6.16 11.66 0.06
C TYR A 219 4.76 11.67 -0.54
N ARG A 220 4.57 12.42 -1.65
CA ARG A 220 3.35 12.29 -2.46
C ARG A 220 3.25 10.84 -2.94
N HIS A 221 2.19 10.18 -2.61
CA HIS A 221 1.94 8.77 -2.93
C HIS A 221 0.63 8.59 -3.66
N TYR A 222 0.53 7.52 -4.44
CA TYR A 222 -0.71 7.04 -5.05
C TYR A 222 -1.33 7.99 -6.07
N ALA A 223 -0.59 9.02 -6.51
CA ALA A 223 -1.11 10.03 -7.40
C ALA A 223 -1.10 9.56 -8.86
N PRO A 224 -2.26 9.58 -9.55
CA PRO A 224 -2.30 9.49 -11.00
C PRO A 224 -1.74 10.78 -11.63
N LYS A 225 -1.63 10.81 -12.96
CA LYS A 225 -1.20 12.01 -13.71
C LYS A 225 -2.19 13.16 -13.53
N ALA A 226 -3.50 12.85 -13.56
CA ALA A 226 -4.56 13.83 -13.35
C ALA A 226 -4.64 14.27 -11.88
N GLN A 227 -5.10 15.51 -11.66
CA GLN A 227 -5.37 16.04 -10.32
C GLN A 227 -6.58 15.32 -9.71
N VAL A 228 -6.42 14.70 -8.55
CA VAL A 228 -7.54 14.16 -7.78
C VAL A 228 -8.08 15.24 -6.84
N VAL A 229 -9.41 15.38 -6.79
CA VAL A 229 -10.13 16.29 -5.89
C VAL A 229 -11.20 15.49 -5.16
N MET A 230 -11.12 15.43 -3.84
CA MET A 230 -12.13 14.82 -3.01
C MET A 230 -13.32 15.76 -2.80
N LEU A 231 -14.53 15.24 -2.86
CA LEU A 231 -15.77 15.98 -2.63
C LEU A 231 -16.31 15.68 -1.24
N GLU A 232 -16.37 16.68 -0.38
CA GLU A 232 -16.90 16.59 0.99
C GLU A 232 -18.21 17.35 1.08
N GLY A 233 -19.27 16.66 1.51
CA GLY A 233 -20.60 17.22 1.68
C GLY A 233 -21.65 16.15 1.88
N GLU A 234 -22.90 16.55 1.99
CA GLU A 234 -24.03 15.62 1.96
C GLU A 234 -24.19 15.00 0.57
N GLU A 235 -24.81 13.84 0.49
CA GLU A 235 -24.91 13.05 -0.75
C GLU A 235 -25.57 13.85 -1.89
N GLY A 236 -26.66 14.59 -1.61
CA GLY A 236 -27.39 15.36 -2.61
C GLY A 236 -26.52 16.40 -3.31
N PRO A 237 -25.93 17.39 -2.59
CA PRO A 237 -25.01 18.39 -3.15
C PRO A 237 -23.83 17.76 -3.91
N VAL A 238 -23.26 16.67 -3.40
CA VAL A 238 -22.15 15.96 -4.07
C VAL A 238 -22.61 15.38 -5.41
N LEU A 239 -23.78 14.73 -5.46
CA LEU A 239 -24.33 14.18 -6.70
C LEU A 239 -24.68 15.29 -7.69
N ASP A 240 -25.29 16.39 -7.24
CA ASP A 240 -25.63 17.53 -8.10
C ASP A 240 -24.38 18.16 -8.72
N PHE A 241 -23.30 18.28 -7.95
CA PHE A 241 -22.02 18.74 -8.48
C PHE A 241 -21.47 17.75 -9.53
N LEU A 242 -21.45 16.45 -9.24
CA LEU A 242 -20.94 15.44 -10.17
C LEU A 242 -21.76 15.43 -11.47
N ARG A 243 -23.10 15.53 -11.41
CA ARG A 243 -23.98 15.66 -12.60
C ARG A 243 -23.63 16.89 -13.43
N SER A 244 -23.30 18.01 -12.78
CA SER A 244 -22.95 19.27 -13.46
C SER A 244 -21.62 19.24 -14.20
N VAL A 245 -20.69 18.33 -13.83
CA VAL A 245 -19.34 18.25 -14.40
C VAL A 245 -19.06 17.00 -15.23
N LYS A 246 -19.92 15.99 -15.20
CA LYS A 246 -19.68 14.67 -15.82
C LYS A 246 -19.39 14.70 -17.31
N ASP A 247 -19.94 15.68 -18.02
CA ASP A 247 -19.79 15.85 -19.46
C ASP A 247 -18.76 16.93 -19.84
N GLN A 248 -18.07 17.52 -18.83
CA GLN A 248 -17.04 18.52 -19.07
C GLN A 248 -15.76 17.86 -19.61
N GLU A 249 -15.11 18.53 -20.55
CA GLU A 249 -13.85 18.08 -21.11
C GLU A 249 -12.75 17.99 -20.05
N GLY A 250 -12.01 16.90 -20.02
CA GLY A 250 -10.90 16.68 -19.09
C GLY A 250 -11.31 16.26 -17.69
N VAL A 251 -12.60 15.98 -17.45
CA VAL A 251 -13.11 15.54 -16.15
C VAL A 251 -13.30 14.02 -16.13
N GLY A 252 -12.72 13.38 -15.11
CA GLY A 252 -12.97 12.00 -14.72
C GLY A 252 -13.73 11.93 -13.40
N ILE A 253 -14.55 10.89 -13.23
CA ILE A 253 -15.34 10.67 -12.03
C ILE A 253 -15.10 9.27 -11.48
N LEU A 254 -14.88 9.18 -10.17
CA LEU A 254 -14.97 7.94 -9.40
C LEU A 254 -16.27 7.97 -8.59
N CYS A 255 -17.09 6.94 -8.69
CA CYS A 255 -18.35 6.85 -7.94
C CYS A 255 -18.64 5.41 -7.53
N LYS A 256 -19.66 5.21 -6.70
CA LYS A 256 -20.17 3.87 -6.37
C LYS A 256 -20.96 3.29 -7.52
N GLU A 257 -21.08 1.96 -7.54
CA GLU A 257 -21.79 1.22 -8.59
C GLU A 257 -23.25 1.65 -8.73
N ASP A 258 -23.95 1.87 -7.60
CA ASP A 258 -25.34 2.31 -7.58
C ASP A 258 -25.59 3.72 -8.15
N ARG A 259 -24.52 4.51 -8.35
CA ARG A 259 -24.55 5.85 -8.95
C ARG A 259 -24.10 5.87 -10.41
N MET A 260 -23.61 4.74 -10.95
CA MET A 260 -23.10 4.69 -12.32
C MET A 260 -24.13 5.14 -13.35
N SER A 261 -25.39 4.70 -13.24
CA SER A 261 -26.45 5.06 -14.22
C SER A 261 -26.77 6.55 -14.28
N GLU A 262 -26.64 7.26 -13.14
CA GLU A 262 -26.87 8.71 -13.07
C GLU A 262 -25.65 9.54 -13.53
N LEU A 263 -24.45 9.00 -13.27
CA LEU A 263 -23.18 9.67 -13.52
C LEU A 263 -22.48 9.15 -14.76
N GLU A 264 -23.13 8.30 -15.54
CA GLU A 264 -22.58 7.79 -16.80
C GLU A 264 -22.11 8.97 -17.68
N GLY A 265 -20.83 8.97 -17.95
CA GLY A 265 -20.15 9.97 -18.75
C GLY A 265 -18.93 9.35 -19.40
N LYS A 266 -18.23 10.13 -20.22
CA LYS A 266 -17.10 9.63 -21.02
C LYS A 266 -15.99 8.99 -20.18
N TYR A 267 -15.77 9.48 -18.96
CA TYR A 267 -14.66 9.08 -18.09
C TYR A 267 -15.16 8.83 -16.65
N THR A 268 -16.19 8.02 -16.50
CA THR A 268 -16.71 7.61 -15.18
C THR A 268 -16.34 6.16 -14.90
N PHE A 269 -15.73 5.91 -13.73
CA PHE A 269 -15.39 4.57 -13.28
C PHE A 269 -16.05 4.26 -11.94
N SER A 270 -16.59 3.04 -11.83
CA SER A 270 -17.12 2.52 -10.57
C SER A 270 -16.00 2.07 -9.64
N LEU A 271 -16.17 2.36 -8.35
CA LEU A 271 -15.40 1.80 -7.23
C LEU A 271 -16.07 0.57 -6.61
N GLY A 272 -17.19 0.07 -7.20
CA GLY A 272 -17.92 -1.07 -6.67
C GLY A 272 -19.06 -0.69 -5.73
N SER A 273 -19.64 -1.69 -5.10
CA SER A 273 -20.88 -1.60 -4.33
C SER A 273 -20.66 -1.47 -2.82
N ASP A 274 -19.50 -1.89 -2.33
CA ASP A 274 -19.16 -1.91 -0.91
C ASP A 274 -17.71 -1.44 -0.66
N LEU A 275 -17.37 -1.23 0.62
CA LEU A 275 -16.04 -0.74 1.02
C LEU A 275 -14.89 -1.71 0.66
N GLY A 276 -15.16 -3.00 0.58
CA GLY A 276 -14.17 -4.00 0.17
C GLY A 276 -13.84 -3.87 -1.32
N GLU A 277 -14.86 -3.67 -2.15
CA GLU A 277 -14.71 -3.42 -3.58
C GLU A 277 -14.05 -2.05 -3.83
N GLU A 278 -14.44 -1.00 -3.08
CA GLU A 278 -13.78 0.31 -3.15
C GLU A 278 -12.27 0.17 -2.90
N ALA A 279 -11.87 -0.58 -1.87
CA ALA A 279 -10.48 -0.86 -1.57
C ALA A 279 -9.78 -1.60 -2.71
N ARG A 280 -10.40 -2.67 -3.23
CA ARG A 280 -9.85 -3.50 -4.31
C ARG A 280 -9.67 -2.74 -5.61
N LEU A 281 -10.58 -1.82 -5.92
CA LEU A 281 -10.63 -1.14 -7.22
C LEU A 281 -9.90 0.20 -7.25
N LEU A 282 -9.71 0.88 -6.12
CA LEU A 282 -9.20 2.26 -6.08
C LEU A 282 -7.94 2.45 -6.94
N PHE A 283 -6.89 1.70 -6.68
CA PHE A 283 -5.63 1.88 -7.40
C PHE A 283 -5.72 1.51 -8.89
N SER A 284 -6.44 0.45 -9.23
CA SER A 284 -6.65 0.08 -10.63
C SER A 284 -7.44 1.13 -11.40
N ARG A 285 -8.41 1.79 -10.76
CA ARG A 285 -9.17 2.89 -11.37
C ARG A 285 -8.32 4.16 -11.53
N LEU A 286 -7.53 4.52 -10.52
CA LEU A 286 -6.59 5.63 -10.65
C LEU A 286 -5.57 5.39 -11.77
N ARG A 287 -5.09 4.15 -11.93
CA ARG A 287 -4.22 3.76 -13.05
C ARG A 287 -4.93 3.81 -14.41
N ALA A 288 -6.19 3.39 -14.46
CA ALA A 288 -6.97 3.46 -15.70
C ALA A 288 -7.14 4.91 -16.20
N PHE A 289 -7.23 5.90 -15.32
CA PHE A 289 -7.20 7.30 -15.74
C PHE A 289 -5.86 7.72 -16.36
N ASP A 290 -4.74 7.12 -15.97
CA ASP A 290 -3.44 7.40 -16.59
C ASP A 290 -3.34 6.94 -18.05
N GLU A 291 -4.22 6.02 -18.48
CA GLU A 291 -4.39 5.58 -19.86
C GLU A 291 -5.23 6.56 -20.70
N LEU A 292 -5.82 7.58 -20.07
CA LEU A 292 -6.70 8.61 -20.68
C LEU A 292 -6.03 9.98 -20.58
N PRO A 293 -5.13 10.34 -21.51
CA PRO A 293 -4.31 11.54 -21.43
C PRO A 293 -5.12 12.87 -21.46
N GLU A 294 -6.36 12.83 -21.93
CA GLU A 294 -7.28 13.94 -21.93
C GLU A 294 -7.87 14.26 -20.54
N VAL A 295 -7.89 13.31 -19.60
CA VAL A 295 -8.39 13.55 -18.24
C VAL A 295 -7.36 14.33 -17.44
N ARG A 296 -7.77 15.49 -16.95
CA ARG A 296 -6.93 16.42 -16.17
C ARG A 296 -7.32 16.49 -14.69
N THR A 297 -8.61 16.29 -14.41
CA THR A 297 -9.15 16.34 -13.05
C THR A 297 -10.04 15.14 -12.78
N ILE A 298 -9.84 14.47 -11.67
CA ILE A 298 -10.66 13.34 -11.20
C ILE A 298 -11.39 13.78 -9.94
N TYR A 299 -12.71 13.74 -9.98
CA TYR A 299 -13.56 13.98 -8.80
C TYR A 299 -13.98 12.66 -8.16
N ALA A 300 -13.87 12.58 -6.85
CA ALA A 300 -14.26 11.42 -6.06
C ALA A 300 -14.93 11.85 -4.76
N PRO A 301 -16.12 11.31 -4.41
CA PRO A 301 -16.69 11.53 -3.08
C PRO A 301 -15.75 11.05 -1.97
N VAL A 302 -15.74 11.73 -0.83
CA VAL A 302 -14.97 11.30 0.34
C VAL A 302 -15.48 9.95 0.82
N PRO A 303 -14.64 8.90 0.92
CA PRO A 303 -15.03 7.60 1.42
C PRO A 303 -15.44 7.63 2.90
N ARG A 304 -16.29 6.69 3.31
CA ARG A 304 -16.59 6.47 4.73
C ARG A 304 -15.33 6.07 5.48
N ARG A 305 -15.15 6.61 6.70
CA ARG A 305 -13.96 6.37 7.54
C ARG A 305 -14.16 5.26 8.56
N GLU A 306 -14.91 4.22 8.23
CA GLU A 306 -15.16 3.05 9.07
C GLU A 306 -14.61 1.78 8.42
N GLY A 307 -14.15 0.84 9.22
CA GLY A 307 -13.58 -0.42 8.73
C GLY A 307 -12.46 -0.17 7.72
N ILE A 308 -12.49 -0.91 6.61
CA ILE A 308 -11.51 -0.75 5.51
C ILE A 308 -11.67 0.60 4.78
N GLY A 309 -12.81 1.26 4.90
CA GLY A 309 -13.05 2.59 4.32
C GLY A 309 -12.09 3.65 4.83
N LEU A 310 -11.57 3.52 6.06
CA LEU A 310 -10.50 4.38 6.57
C LEU A 310 -9.22 4.26 5.70
N ALA A 311 -8.91 3.06 5.23
CA ALA A 311 -7.77 2.85 4.33
C ALA A 311 -8.02 3.45 2.95
N VAL A 312 -9.23 3.28 2.39
CA VAL A 312 -9.63 3.89 1.12
C VAL A 312 -9.51 5.42 1.22
N TYR A 313 -10.07 6.02 2.27
CA TYR A 313 -9.94 7.45 2.54
C TYR A 313 -8.47 7.90 2.59
N ASN A 314 -7.64 7.23 3.37
CA ASN A 314 -6.23 7.58 3.52
C ASN A 314 -5.47 7.54 2.17
N ARG A 315 -5.74 6.54 1.32
CA ARG A 315 -5.10 6.43 -0.01
C ARG A 315 -5.59 7.51 -0.95
N LEU A 316 -6.90 7.75 -0.99
CA LEU A 316 -7.50 8.79 -1.83
C LEU A 316 -7.05 10.19 -1.41
N ALA A 317 -7.00 10.48 -0.11
CA ALA A 317 -6.51 11.76 0.43
C ALA A 317 -5.05 12.03 0.02
N LYS A 318 -4.19 11.02 0.10
CA LYS A 318 -2.79 11.12 -0.36
C LYS A 318 -2.67 11.26 -1.87
N ALA A 319 -3.49 10.55 -2.65
CA ALA A 319 -3.56 10.71 -4.11
C ALA A 319 -3.99 12.12 -4.50
N ALA A 320 -4.94 12.70 -3.76
CA ALA A 320 -5.42 14.07 -3.93
C ALA A 320 -4.47 15.14 -3.38
N GLY A 321 -3.38 14.75 -2.68
CA GLY A 321 -2.55 15.71 -1.95
C GLY A 321 -3.36 16.51 -0.91
N PHE A 322 -4.37 15.86 -0.31
CA PHE A 322 -5.33 16.42 0.65
C PHE A 322 -6.19 17.55 0.07
N THR A 323 -6.33 17.61 -1.26
CA THR A 323 -7.22 18.58 -1.92
C THR A 323 -8.68 18.15 -1.76
N VAL A 324 -9.46 19.00 -1.09
CA VAL A 324 -10.89 18.76 -0.80
C VAL A 324 -11.70 19.94 -1.28
N LYS A 325 -12.79 19.67 -2.00
CA LYS A 325 -13.85 20.65 -2.32
C LYS A 325 -15.04 20.38 -1.42
N LYS A 326 -15.42 21.37 -0.61
CA LYS A 326 -16.65 21.32 0.22
C LYS A 326 -17.85 21.76 -0.59
N LEU A 327 -18.96 21.06 -0.45
CA LEU A 327 -20.22 21.23 -1.17
C LEU A 327 -21.41 21.35 -0.22
#